data_979ae3e53e0516ea8449d4c184e26161
#
_entry.id   979ae3e53e0516ea8449d4c184e26161
#
_cell.length_a   1.000
_cell.length_b   1.000
_cell.length_c   1.000
_cell.angle_alpha   90.00
_cell.angle_beta   90.00
_cell.angle_gamma   90.00
#
_symmetry.space_group_name_H-M   'P 1'
#
loop_
_entity.id
_entity.type
_entity.pdbx_description
1 polymer ?
#
loop_
_entity_poly.entity_id
_entity_poly.type
_entity_poly.pdbx_seq_one_letter_code
_entity_poly.pdbx_strand_id
1 'polypeptide(L)'
;MKALTFEYNIPKYLLTGALDRRWPKVLFTNIAPVRMCDIPEFELPGPGWVKVRPRLAGLCGSDMGIICCHESLTLQPFASYPFVLGHEVCGNIVEKGSAVELFDVGYRVTVNPMLCCAARGIEPPCVYCATGRSQLCENFTAGKLEPGTITGATAGVPGFISEMGVAHESQLFKIPDGVSDEAACMTDHFSTGLHMALQNPIVPGETLMVIGCGVMGLSTIAALKALHPDTRLIAVEIDPFHSQVARDFGAY
;
A
#
# COMPACT_ATOMS: atom_id res chain seq x y z
N MET A 1 0.81 15.14 15.93
CA MET A 1 1.77 14.27 15.23
C MET A 1 1.96 14.74 13.80
N LYS A 2 3.13 14.48 13.21
CA LYS A 2 3.39 14.83 11.80
C LYS A 2 2.86 13.77 10.86
N ALA A 3 2.22 14.21 9.76
CA ALA A 3 1.66 13.33 8.74
C ALA A 3 1.66 14.00 7.37
N LEU A 4 1.85 13.21 6.32
CA LEU A 4 1.68 13.65 4.95
C LEU A 4 0.20 13.53 4.58
N THR A 5 -0.47 14.68 4.45
CA THR A 5 -1.93 14.76 4.26
C THR A 5 -2.28 15.21 2.86
N PHE A 6 -3.32 14.63 2.29
CA PHE A 6 -3.98 15.12 1.09
C PHE A 6 -5.26 15.87 1.46
N GLU A 7 -5.36 17.12 0.99
CA GLU A 7 -6.56 17.96 1.11
C GLU A 7 -7.26 18.04 -0.26
N TYR A 8 -8.52 17.63 -0.31
CA TYR A 8 -9.29 17.71 -1.55
C TYR A 8 -9.60 19.16 -1.91
N ASN A 9 -8.80 19.72 -2.83
CA ASN A 9 -8.95 21.09 -3.32
C ASN A 9 -8.69 21.10 -4.84
N ILE A 10 -9.75 21.10 -5.63
CA ILE A 10 -9.67 20.99 -7.09
C ILE A 10 -8.78 22.07 -7.72
N PRO A 11 -8.93 23.40 -7.40
CA PRO A 11 -8.05 24.42 -7.93
C PRO A 11 -6.57 24.17 -7.65
N LYS A 12 -6.21 23.80 -6.41
CA LYS A 12 -4.82 23.46 -6.05
C LYS A 12 -4.33 22.25 -6.81
N TYR A 13 -5.15 21.21 -6.92
CA TYR A 13 -4.82 19.98 -7.62
C TYR A 13 -4.49 20.23 -9.09
N LEU A 14 -5.38 20.92 -9.81
CA LEU A 14 -5.20 21.23 -11.23
C LEU A 14 -3.98 22.14 -11.46
N LEU A 15 -3.80 23.15 -10.62
CA LEU A 15 -2.66 24.05 -10.74
C LEU A 15 -1.34 23.34 -10.47
N THR A 16 -1.28 22.50 -9.44
CA THR A 16 -0.09 21.70 -9.11
C THR A 16 0.27 20.77 -10.24
N GLY A 17 -0.67 19.97 -10.74
CA GLY A 17 -0.44 19.03 -11.84
C GLY A 17 -0.08 19.70 -13.18
N ALA A 18 -0.52 20.93 -13.41
CA ALA A 18 -0.10 21.70 -14.58
C ALA A 18 1.34 22.25 -14.47
N LEU A 19 1.80 22.49 -13.26
CA LEU A 19 3.09 23.14 -13.01
C LEU A 19 4.23 22.15 -12.68
N ASP A 20 3.93 20.97 -12.14
CA ASP A 20 4.92 20.05 -11.57
C ASP A 20 6.05 19.69 -12.54
N ARG A 21 5.73 19.42 -13.81
CA ARG A 21 6.73 19.07 -14.84
C ARG A 21 7.69 20.21 -15.18
N ARG A 22 7.25 21.47 -15.05
CA ARG A 22 8.06 22.64 -15.37
C ARG A 22 8.70 23.27 -14.15
N TRP A 23 8.05 23.13 -13.02
CA TRP A 23 8.46 23.69 -11.73
C TRP A 23 8.21 22.69 -10.59
N PRO A 24 9.00 21.60 -10.49
CA PRO A 24 8.78 20.55 -9.48
C PRO A 24 8.75 21.07 -8.03
N LYS A 25 9.35 22.23 -7.76
CA LYS A 25 9.30 22.87 -6.43
C LYS A 25 7.88 23.25 -6.01
N VAL A 26 6.90 23.31 -6.92
CA VAL A 26 5.49 23.54 -6.58
C VAL A 26 4.96 22.53 -5.58
N LEU A 27 5.43 21.28 -5.64
CA LEU A 27 5.05 20.19 -4.73
C LEU A 27 5.39 20.50 -3.26
N PHE A 28 6.32 21.40 -3.01
CA PHE A 28 6.76 21.82 -1.66
C PHE A 28 6.21 23.18 -1.25
N THR A 29 5.22 23.70 -1.95
CA THR A 29 4.58 24.99 -1.68
C THR A 29 3.17 24.83 -1.10
N ASN A 30 2.61 25.93 -0.62
CA ASN A 30 1.20 25.96 -0.16
C ASN A 30 0.17 25.81 -1.31
N ILE A 31 0.62 25.77 -2.56
CA ILE A 31 -0.22 25.49 -3.73
C ILE A 31 -0.54 24.00 -3.78
N ALA A 32 0.41 23.13 -3.41
CA ALA A 32 0.20 21.69 -3.44
C ALA A 32 -0.91 21.24 -2.47
N PRO A 33 -1.80 20.32 -2.90
CA PRO A 33 -2.83 19.74 -2.03
C PRO A 33 -2.25 18.71 -1.05
N VAL A 34 -1.07 18.17 -1.32
CA VAL A 34 -0.35 17.26 -0.43
C VAL A 34 0.68 18.04 0.38
N ARG A 35 0.64 17.91 1.69
CA ARG A 35 1.54 18.64 2.60
C ARG A 35 1.87 17.84 3.85
N MET A 36 3.08 18.03 4.36
CA MET A 36 3.42 17.62 5.72
C MET A 36 2.74 18.58 6.70
N CYS A 37 1.87 18.05 7.55
CA CYS A 37 1.09 18.82 8.52
C CYS A 37 1.26 18.25 9.92
N ASP A 38 1.12 19.14 10.92
CA ASP A 38 0.88 18.72 12.30
C ASP A 38 -0.63 18.51 12.47
N ILE A 39 -1.03 17.31 12.81
CA ILE A 39 -2.42 16.92 13.00
C ILE A 39 -2.61 16.34 14.41
N PRO A 40 -3.83 16.35 14.98
CA PRO A 40 -4.12 15.62 16.21
C PRO A 40 -3.80 14.14 16.08
N GLU A 41 -3.53 13.47 17.19
CA GLU A 41 -3.47 12.01 17.20
C GLU A 41 -4.86 11.42 16.90
N PHE A 42 -4.86 10.29 16.19
CA PHE A 42 -6.10 9.59 15.89
C PHE A 42 -6.54 8.70 17.05
N GLU A 43 -7.83 8.68 17.29
CA GLU A 43 -8.47 7.62 18.07
C GLU A 43 -8.54 6.34 17.24
N LEU A 44 -8.59 5.18 17.91
CA LEU A 44 -8.84 3.90 17.24
C LEU A 44 -10.23 3.89 16.61
N PRO A 45 -10.40 3.54 15.32
CA PRO A 45 -11.71 3.48 14.67
C PRO A 45 -12.70 2.48 15.31
N GLY A 46 -12.17 1.57 16.13
CA GLY A 46 -12.98 0.60 16.86
C GLY A 46 -12.15 -0.37 17.69
N PRO A 47 -12.80 -1.26 18.44
CA PRO A 47 -12.12 -2.14 19.40
C PRO A 47 -11.20 -3.21 18.75
N GLY A 48 -11.40 -3.54 17.46
CA GLY A 48 -10.55 -4.47 16.71
C GLY A 48 -9.35 -3.81 16.00
N TRP A 49 -9.03 -2.56 16.34
CA TRP A 49 -7.98 -1.78 15.70
C TRP A 49 -6.75 -1.63 16.58
N VAL A 50 -5.62 -1.37 15.94
CA VAL A 50 -4.35 -1.05 16.60
C VAL A 50 -3.77 0.26 16.07
N LYS A 51 -2.96 0.94 16.89
CA LYS A 51 -2.03 1.98 16.43
C LYS A 51 -0.69 1.34 16.12
N VAL A 52 -0.17 1.66 14.95
CA VAL A 52 1.14 1.20 14.49
C VAL A 52 2.05 2.40 14.34
N ARG A 53 3.21 2.34 15.00
CA ARG A 53 4.30 3.30 14.80
C ARG A 53 5.18 2.79 13.68
N PRO A 54 5.21 3.48 12.51
CA PRO A 54 6.08 3.10 11.41
C PRO A 54 7.56 3.14 11.82
N ARG A 55 8.31 2.12 11.43
CA ARG A 55 9.78 2.10 11.41
C ARG A 55 10.27 2.48 10.03
N LEU A 56 9.60 1.95 9.01
CA LEU A 56 9.74 2.31 7.61
C LEU A 56 8.36 2.38 6.96
N ALA A 57 8.18 3.32 6.07
CA ALA A 57 7.02 3.41 5.18
C ALA A 57 7.50 3.47 3.74
N GLY A 58 6.92 2.64 2.88
CA GLY A 58 7.18 2.68 1.45
C GLY A 58 6.46 3.86 0.79
N LEU A 59 6.98 4.29 -0.33
CA LEU A 59 6.36 5.28 -1.19
C LEU A 59 5.96 4.60 -2.50
N CYS A 60 4.70 4.28 -2.64
CA CYS A 60 4.15 3.64 -3.83
C CYS A 60 4.06 4.60 -5.02
N GLY A 61 4.01 4.05 -6.23
CA GLY A 61 3.70 4.82 -7.43
C GLY A 61 2.35 5.56 -7.36
N SER A 62 1.36 4.98 -6.66
CA SER A 62 0.07 5.63 -6.42
C SER A 62 0.18 6.84 -5.48
N ASP A 63 1.02 6.77 -4.44
CA ASP A 63 1.31 7.94 -3.61
C ASP A 63 1.95 9.06 -4.43
N MET A 64 2.90 8.71 -5.31
CA MET A 64 3.51 9.67 -6.23
C MET A 64 2.51 10.27 -7.21
N GLY A 65 1.57 9.48 -7.74
CA GLY A 65 0.48 9.96 -8.58
C GLY A 65 -0.37 11.01 -7.86
N ILE A 66 -0.70 10.77 -6.59
CA ILE A 66 -1.44 11.71 -5.73
C ILE A 66 -0.59 12.97 -5.44
N ILE A 67 0.68 12.81 -5.06
CA ILE A 67 1.59 13.92 -4.75
C ILE A 67 1.79 14.83 -5.97
N CYS A 68 2.00 14.25 -7.15
CA CYS A 68 2.19 14.98 -8.40
C CYS A 68 0.87 15.43 -9.05
N CYS A 69 -0.28 15.10 -8.45
CA CYS A 69 -1.61 15.42 -8.98
C CYS A 69 -1.84 14.86 -10.38
N HIS A 70 -1.37 13.64 -10.64
CA HIS A 70 -1.54 12.92 -11.91
C HIS A 70 -2.67 11.89 -11.87
N GLU A 71 -3.23 11.62 -10.68
CA GLU A 71 -4.36 10.72 -10.52
C GLU A 71 -5.68 11.36 -10.96
N SER A 72 -6.69 10.54 -11.18
CA SER A 72 -8.02 11.02 -11.51
C SER A 72 -8.62 11.82 -10.33
N LEU A 73 -9.24 12.96 -10.62
CA LEU A 73 -10.03 13.71 -9.63
C LEU A 73 -11.30 12.96 -9.19
N THR A 74 -11.72 11.94 -9.96
CA THR A 74 -12.91 11.14 -9.69
C THR A 74 -12.57 9.80 -9.06
N LEU A 75 -11.71 9.79 -8.02
CA LEU A 75 -11.38 8.55 -7.29
C LEU A 75 -12.53 8.06 -6.39
N GLN A 76 -13.53 8.88 -6.11
CA GLN A 76 -14.70 8.42 -5.37
C GLN A 76 -15.50 7.40 -6.20
N PRO A 77 -16.01 6.32 -5.58
CA PRO A 77 -16.02 6.04 -4.13
C PRO A 77 -14.83 5.21 -3.61
N PHE A 78 -13.76 5.06 -4.38
CA PHE A 78 -12.59 4.26 -4.01
C PHE A 78 -11.67 4.95 -2.98
N ALA A 79 -11.83 6.25 -2.82
CA ALA A 79 -11.16 7.07 -1.81
C ALA A 79 -12.14 8.07 -1.18
N SER A 80 -11.86 8.53 0.04
CA SER A 80 -12.57 9.63 0.71
C SER A 80 -11.58 10.60 1.36
N TYR A 81 -11.96 11.85 1.49
CA TYR A 81 -11.06 12.96 1.81
C TYR A 81 -11.48 13.70 3.09
N PRO A 82 -10.54 14.37 3.82
CA PRO A 82 -9.07 14.30 3.65
C PRO A 82 -8.50 12.97 4.15
N PHE A 83 -7.29 12.60 3.74
CA PHE A 83 -6.62 11.41 4.25
C PHE A 83 -5.12 11.65 4.47
N VAL A 84 -4.49 10.78 5.26
CA VAL A 84 -3.04 10.67 5.45
C VAL A 84 -2.53 9.59 4.51
N LEU A 85 -1.50 9.91 3.70
CA LEU A 85 -0.94 9.00 2.71
C LEU A 85 -0.16 7.83 3.34
N GLY A 86 0.14 6.83 2.50
CA GLY A 86 1.00 5.70 2.80
C GLY A 86 0.23 4.45 3.21
N HIS A 87 0.49 3.37 2.50
CA HIS A 87 -0.18 2.09 2.70
C HIS A 87 0.80 0.91 2.80
N GLU A 88 2.10 1.18 2.63
CA GLU A 88 3.19 0.23 2.76
C GLU A 88 3.95 0.51 4.06
N VAL A 89 4.07 -0.47 4.93
CA VAL A 89 4.66 -0.23 6.25
C VAL A 89 5.33 -1.46 6.83
N CYS A 90 6.43 -1.21 7.53
CA CYS A 90 6.95 -2.04 8.61
C CYS A 90 6.94 -1.20 9.88
N GLY A 91 6.29 -1.66 10.94
CA GLY A 91 6.16 -0.90 12.18
C GLY A 91 5.92 -1.75 13.40
N ASN A 92 5.81 -1.09 14.55
CA ASN A 92 5.49 -1.73 15.81
C ASN A 92 4.10 -1.32 16.30
N ILE A 93 3.34 -2.27 16.81
CA ILE A 93 2.09 -1.98 17.52
C ILE A 93 2.44 -1.23 18.81
N VAL A 94 1.82 -0.09 19.04
CA VAL A 94 2.03 0.72 20.26
C VAL A 94 0.78 0.85 21.12
N GLU A 95 -0.40 0.59 20.55
CA GLU A 95 -1.68 0.58 21.24
C GLU A 95 -2.59 -0.44 20.57
N LYS A 96 -3.41 -1.16 21.33
CA LYS A 96 -4.43 -2.08 20.80
C LYS A 96 -5.79 -1.86 21.44
N GLY A 97 -6.82 -2.00 20.63
CA GLY A 97 -8.20 -2.00 21.08
C GLY A 97 -8.57 -3.28 21.84
N SER A 98 -9.65 -3.21 22.58
CA SER A 98 -10.05 -4.26 23.53
C SER A 98 -10.47 -5.58 22.88
N ALA A 99 -10.80 -5.61 21.58
CA ALA A 99 -11.18 -6.82 20.85
C ALA A 99 -10.04 -7.38 19.98
N VAL A 100 -8.83 -6.83 20.06
CA VAL A 100 -7.65 -7.38 19.38
C VAL A 100 -7.10 -8.56 20.18
N GLU A 101 -7.13 -9.75 19.60
CA GLU A 101 -6.78 -11.01 20.27
C GLU A 101 -5.46 -11.61 19.78
N LEU A 102 -5.15 -11.49 18.47
CA LEU A 102 -4.03 -12.18 17.82
C LEU A 102 -2.70 -11.44 17.94
N PHE A 103 -2.74 -10.16 18.32
CA PHE A 103 -1.57 -9.29 18.35
C PHE A 103 -1.43 -8.55 19.67
N ASP A 104 -0.17 -8.30 20.08
CA ASP A 104 0.16 -7.55 21.27
C ASP A 104 0.99 -6.31 20.98
N VAL A 105 0.97 -5.35 21.90
CA VAL A 105 1.84 -4.17 21.88
C VAL A 105 3.29 -4.63 21.85
N GLY A 106 4.09 -3.98 20.99
CA GLY A 106 5.49 -4.34 20.74
C GLY A 106 5.69 -5.27 19.54
N TYR A 107 4.65 -5.97 19.04
CA TYR A 107 4.80 -6.82 17.86
C TYR A 107 5.20 -5.99 16.64
N ARG A 108 6.16 -6.53 15.89
CA ARG A 108 6.60 -5.99 14.62
C ARG A 108 5.70 -6.54 13.53
N VAL A 109 5.05 -5.63 12.77
CA VAL A 109 4.01 -5.97 11.80
C VAL A 109 4.18 -5.25 10.48
N THR A 110 3.70 -5.89 9.41
CA THR A 110 3.32 -5.25 8.15
C THR A 110 1.80 -5.29 7.99
N VAL A 111 1.26 -4.49 7.08
CA VAL A 111 -0.18 -4.28 6.94
C VAL A 111 -0.61 -4.57 5.50
N ASN A 112 -1.64 -5.40 5.33
CA ASN A 112 -2.42 -5.42 4.10
C ASN A 112 -3.31 -4.17 4.08
N PRO A 113 -3.16 -3.26 3.15
CA PRO A 113 -3.89 -1.99 3.19
C PRO A 113 -5.40 -2.13 2.96
N MET A 114 -5.89 -3.26 2.47
CA MET A 114 -7.29 -3.45 2.08
C MET A 114 -8.27 -3.32 3.26
N LEU A 115 -9.24 -2.40 3.15
CA LEU A 115 -10.31 -2.17 4.11
C LEU A 115 -11.52 -3.04 3.76
N CYS A 116 -11.44 -4.32 4.07
CA CYS A 116 -12.47 -5.32 3.80
C CYS A 116 -13.60 -5.33 4.84
N CYS A 117 -14.56 -6.26 4.71
CA CYS A 117 -15.72 -6.38 5.60
C CYS A 117 -15.35 -6.38 7.08
N ALA A 118 -14.31 -7.12 7.49
CA ALA A 118 -13.89 -7.19 8.89
C ALA A 118 -13.48 -5.81 9.44
N ALA A 119 -12.60 -5.09 8.72
CA ALA A 119 -12.20 -3.75 9.10
C ALA A 119 -13.38 -2.76 9.14
N ARG A 120 -14.40 -2.98 8.30
CA ARG A 120 -15.60 -2.16 8.21
C ARG A 120 -16.69 -2.55 9.21
N GLY A 121 -16.47 -3.61 10.00
CA GLY A 121 -17.46 -4.12 10.97
C GLY A 121 -18.74 -4.63 10.30
N ILE A 122 -18.63 -5.26 9.13
CA ILE A 122 -19.75 -5.82 8.36
C ILE A 122 -19.84 -7.32 8.60
N GLU A 123 -21.00 -7.74 9.11
CA GLU A 123 -21.34 -9.13 9.41
C GLU A 123 -22.77 -9.44 8.92
N PRO A 124 -22.99 -10.50 8.13
CA PRO A 124 -21.99 -11.43 7.59
C PRO A 124 -21.11 -10.77 6.52
N PRO A 125 -19.87 -11.28 6.30
CA PRO A 125 -18.99 -10.76 5.27
C PRO A 125 -19.54 -11.06 3.86
N CYS A 126 -19.13 -10.27 2.86
CA CYS A 126 -19.46 -10.55 1.45
C CYS A 126 -18.81 -11.87 1.00
N VAL A 127 -19.27 -12.41 -0.14
CA VAL A 127 -18.82 -13.70 -0.69
C VAL A 127 -17.29 -13.76 -0.88
N TYR A 128 -16.67 -12.66 -1.27
CA TYR A 128 -15.22 -12.60 -1.47
C TYR A 128 -14.46 -12.62 -0.13
N CYS A 129 -14.90 -11.84 0.84
CA CYS A 129 -14.29 -11.86 2.17
C CYS A 129 -14.48 -13.22 2.86
N ALA A 130 -15.67 -13.82 2.75
CA ALA A 130 -15.96 -15.15 3.31
C ALA A 130 -15.10 -16.28 2.68
N THR A 131 -14.57 -16.07 1.48
CA THR A 131 -13.71 -17.02 0.76
C THR A 131 -12.23 -16.64 0.75
N GLY A 132 -11.80 -15.69 1.61
CA GLY A 132 -10.40 -15.28 1.73
C GLY A 132 -9.88 -14.37 0.61
N ARG A 133 -10.77 -13.86 -0.25
CA ARG A 133 -10.44 -12.96 -1.37
C ARG A 133 -10.77 -11.52 -1.03
N SER A 134 -10.27 -11.03 0.11
CA SER A 134 -10.58 -9.70 0.65
C SER A 134 -10.24 -8.54 -0.29
N GLN A 135 -9.28 -8.72 -1.20
CA GLN A 135 -8.94 -7.75 -2.24
C GLN A 135 -10.09 -7.50 -3.25
N LEU A 136 -11.08 -8.37 -3.29
CA LEU A 136 -12.29 -8.25 -4.11
C LEU A 136 -13.52 -7.85 -3.28
N CYS A 137 -13.32 -7.28 -2.09
CA CYS A 137 -14.42 -6.89 -1.21
C CYS A 137 -15.38 -5.91 -1.90
N GLU A 138 -16.67 -6.24 -1.90
CA GLU A 138 -17.73 -5.42 -2.52
C GLU A 138 -18.18 -4.25 -1.62
N ASN A 139 -17.86 -4.32 -0.33
CA ASN A 139 -18.40 -3.43 0.69
C ASN A 139 -17.50 -2.21 1.00
N PHE A 140 -16.73 -1.73 0.03
CA PHE A 140 -15.79 -0.61 0.25
C PHE A 140 -16.49 0.77 0.44
N THR A 141 -17.81 0.84 0.28
CA THR A 141 -18.63 2.04 0.55
C THR A 141 -19.57 1.88 1.73
N ALA A 142 -19.57 0.70 2.37
CA ALA A 142 -20.51 0.36 3.43
C ALA A 142 -19.81 0.16 4.79
N GLY A 143 -20.58 -0.02 5.85
CA GLY A 143 -20.08 -0.28 7.20
C GLY A 143 -19.75 0.98 7.98
N LYS A 144 -18.81 0.86 8.94
CA LYS A 144 -18.48 1.91 9.91
C LYS A 144 -17.45 2.93 9.42
N LEU A 145 -16.76 2.63 8.32
CA LEU A 145 -15.74 3.50 7.75
C LEU A 145 -16.31 4.35 6.61
N GLU A 146 -15.71 5.49 6.37
CA GLU A 146 -15.95 6.26 5.16
C GLU A 146 -15.67 5.45 3.89
N PRO A 147 -16.30 5.77 2.75
CA PRO A 147 -16.00 5.11 1.47
C PRO A 147 -14.51 5.11 1.15
N GLY A 148 -13.99 3.97 0.71
CA GLY A 148 -12.58 3.84 0.36
C GLY A 148 -12.13 2.39 0.38
N THR A 149 -11.12 2.05 -0.38
CA THR A 149 -10.65 0.67 -0.54
C THR A 149 -9.46 0.33 0.34
N ILE A 150 -8.64 1.32 0.68
CA ILE A 150 -7.35 1.09 1.38
C ILE A 150 -7.10 2.10 2.50
N THR A 151 -6.33 1.67 3.48
CA THR A 151 -5.65 2.55 4.44
C THR A 151 -4.75 3.52 3.65
N GLY A 152 -4.71 4.78 4.05
CA GLY A 152 -3.90 5.79 3.34
C GLY A 152 -4.60 6.47 2.16
N ALA A 153 -5.87 6.08 1.85
CA ALA A 153 -6.73 6.76 0.90
C ALA A 153 -8.18 6.87 1.39
N THR A 154 -8.42 6.62 2.67
CA THR A 154 -9.76 6.63 3.28
C THR A 154 -9.77 7.61 4.46
N ALA A 155 -10.72 8.54 4.46
CA ALA A 155 -10.91 9.49 5.54
C ALA A 155 -11.16 8.74 6.88
N GLY A 156 -10.53 9.22 7.96
CA GLY A 156 -10.63 8.57 9.27
C GLY A 156 -9.77 7.31 9.44
N VAL A 157 -9.09 6.84 8.39
CA VAL A 157 -8.14 5.72 8.45
C VAL A 157 -6.77 6.20 7.98
N PRO A 158 -5.96 6.80 8.88
CA PRO A 158 -4.68 7.38 8.50
C PRO A 158 -3.69 6.33 8.02
N GLY A 159 -2.98 6.70 6.95
CA GLY A 159 -1.87 5.92 6.40
C GLY A 159 -0.57 6.10 7.20
N PHE A 160 0.49 5.53 6.68
CA PHE A 160 1.74 5.32 7.40
C PHE A 160 2.88 6.28 7.00
N ILE A 161 2.66 7.21 6.07
CA ILE A 161 3.58 8.37 5.91
C ILE A 161 3.24 9.41 6.98
N SER A 162 3.39 8.98 8.23
CA SER A 162 3.04 9.70 9.44
C SER A 162 3.81 9.13 10.63
N GLU A 163 3.82 9.83 11.77
CA GLU A 163 4.40 9.30 13.01
C GLU A 163 3.60 8.13 13.59
N MET A 164 2.31 8.01 13.20
CA MET A 164 1.41 6.97 13.68
C MET A 164 0.31 6.71 12.66
N GLY A 165 0.05 5.43 12.36
CA GLY A 165 -1.09 4.99 11.55
C GLY A 165 -1.97 4.03 12.32
N VAL A 166 -3.10 3.63 11.72
CA VAL A 166 -4.01 2.63 12.30
C VAL A 166 -4.23 1.46 11.34
N ALA A 167 -4.43 0.27 11.90
CA ALA A 167 -4.81 -0.91 11.15
C ALA A 167 -5.78 -1.77 11.96
N HIS A 168 -6.70 -2.44 11.27
CA HIS A 168 -7.55 -3.46 11.89
C HIS A 168 -6.79 -4.78 12.04
N GLU A 169 -7.08 -5.57 13.06
CA GLU A 169 -6.41 -6.86 13.31
C GLU A 169 -6.36 -7.75 12.07
N SER A 170 -7.43 -7.78 11.25
CA SER A 170 -7.50 -8.57 10.01
C SER A 170 -6.55 -8.12 8.90
N GLN A 171 -5.94 -6.96 9.03
CA GLN A 171 -4.96 -6.41 8.07
C GLN A 171 -3.51 -6.75 8.47
N LEU A 172 -3.29 -7.23 9.70
CA LEU A 172 -1.95 -7.36 10.27
C LEU A 172 -1.29 -8.69 9.91
N PHE A 173 0.00 -8.62 9.65
CA PHE A 173 0.88 -9.78 9.53
C PHE A 173 2.10 -9.59 10.42
N LYS A 174 2.34 -10.54 11.31
CA LYS A 174 3.53 -10.54 12.14
C LYS A 174 4.77 -10.79 11.28
N ILE A 175 5.77 -9.93 11.41
CA ILE A 175 7.02 -10.07 10.68
C ILE A 175 7.86 -11.13 11.38
N PRO A 176 8.30 -12.20 10.69
CA PRO A 176 9.17 -13.22 11.26
C PRO A 176 10.51 -12.66 11.76
N ASP A 177 11.08 -13.31 12.75
CA ASP A 177 12.44 -13.01 13.18
C ASP A 177 13.42 -13.28 12.02
N GLY A 178 14.41 -12.40 11.84
CA GLY A 178 15.38 -12.49 10.75
C GLY A 178 14.96 -11.79 9.44
N VAL A 179 13.70 -11.39 9.27
CA VAL A 179 13.29 -10.52 8.15
C VAL A 179 13.60 -9.07 8.51
N SER A 180 14.36 -8.36 7.66
CA SER A 180 14.70 -6.95 7.89
C SER A 180 13.47 -6.05 7.74
N ASP A 181 13.56 -4.83 8.25
CA ASP A 181 12.48 -3.84 8.12
C ASP A 181 12.27 -3.44 6.66
N GLU A 182 13.36 -3.35 5.87
CA GLU A 182 13.31 -3.05 4.43
C GLU A 182 12.58 -4.15 3.66
N ALA A 183 12.93 -5.42 3.91
CA ALA A 183 12.26 -6.54 3.27
C ALA A 183 10.77 -6.61 3.68
N ALA A 184 10.47 -6.37 4.94
CA ALA A 184 9.10 -6.35 5.43
C ALA A 184 8.28 -5.19 4.84
N CYS A 185 8.88 -4.03 4.63
CA CYS A 185 8.21 -2.89 3.99
C CYS A 185 7.85 -3.16 2.52
N MET A 186 8.61 -4.05 1.84
CA MET A 186 8.34 -4.48 0.46
C MET A 186 7.21 -5.51 0.33
N THR A 187 6.58 -5.93 1.43
CA THR A 187 5.58 -7.02 1.43
C THR A 187 4.42 -6.75 0.47
N ASP A 188 3.93 -5.52 0.37
CA ASP A 188 2.81 -5.16 -0.51
C ASP A 188 3.15 -5.43 -1.98
N HIS A 189 4.26 -4.89 -2.47
CA HIS A 189 4.73 -5.10 -3.84
C HIS A 189 5.06 -6.57 -4.12
N PHE A 190 5.79 -7.21 -3.20
CA PHE A 190 6.20 -8.60 -3.38
C PHE A 190 5.01 -9.55 -3.37
N SER A 191 4.01 -9.32 -2.52
CA SER A 191 2.79 -10.14 -2.48
C SER A 191 2.00 -10.05 -3.79
N THR A 192 1.97 -8.88 -4.42
CA THR A 192 1.32 -8.69 -5.72
C THR A 192 2.10 -9.40 -6.83
N GLY A 193 3.42 -9.28 -6.87
CA GLY A 193 4.29 -10.01 -7.81
C GLY A 193 4.18 -11.54 -7.63
N LEU A 194 4.16 -12.00 -6.39
CA LEU A 194 3.96 -13.41 -6.06
C LEU A 194 2.56 -13.90 -6.50
N HIS A 195 1.52 -13.10 -6.26
CA HIS A 195 0.18 -13.43 -6.71
C HIS A 195 0.11 -13.59 -8.23
N MET A 196 0.73 -12.68 -8.98
CA MET A 196 0.81 -12.80 -10.45
C MET A 196 1.52 -14.08 -10.88
N ALA A 197 2.62 -14.45 -10.21
CA ALA A 197 3.34 -15.70 -10.49
C ALA A 197 2.48 -16.94 -10.21
N LEU A 198 1.74 -16.95 -9.09
CA LEU A 198 0.89 -18.07 -8.69
C LEU A 198 -0.37 -18.24 -9.57
N GLN A 199 -0.93 -17.15 -10.10
CA GLN A 199 -2.13 -17.18 -10.95
C GLN A 199 -1.84 -17.64 -12.39
N ASN A 200 -0.57 -17.63 -12.81
CA ASN A 200 -0.15 -18.01 -14.15
C ASN A 200 0.73 -19.25 -14.07
N PRO A 201 0.14 -20.46 -14.08
CA PRO A 201 0.91 -21.69 -14.00
C PRO A 201 1.83 -21.81 -15.22
N ILE A 202 3.09 -22.14 -14.94
CA ILE A 202 4.14 -22.24 -15.97
C ILE A 202 4.21 -23.66 -16.47
N VAL A 203 4.19 -23.83 -17.80
CA VAL A 203 4.43 -25.12 -18.43
C VAL A 203 5.94 -25.34 -18.58
N PRO A 204 6.48 -26.53 -18.26
CA PRO A 204 7.90 -26.82 -18.44
C PRO A 204 8.40 -26.52 -19.85
N GLY A 205 9.49 -25.78 -19.96
CA GLY A 205 10.10 -25.36 -21.24
C GLY A 205 9.57 -24.04 -21.80
N GLU A 206 8.59 -23.41 -21.17
CA GLU A 206 8.15 -22.07 -21.56
C GLU A 206 9.20 -21.01 -21.27
N THR A 207 9.15 -19.95 -22.08
CA THR A 207 9.88 -18.72 -21.86
C THR A 207 8.87 -17.63 -21.50
N LEU A 208 9.06 -16.99 -20.35
CA LEU A 208 8.21 -15.89 -19.92
C LEU A 208 8.86 -14.55 -20.23
N MET A 209 8.04 -13.55 -20.49
CA MET A 209 8.48 -12.18 -20.71
C MET A 209 7.83 -11.25 -19.69
N VAL A 210 8.64 -10.44 -19.01
CA VAL A 210 8.20 -9.36 -18.13
C VAL A 210 8.53 -8.04 -18.79
N ILE A 211 7.53 -7.22 -19.06
CA ILE A 211 7.66 -5.90 -19.69
C ILE A 211 7.52 -4.83 -18.62
N GLY A 212 8.59 -4.05 -18.42
CA GLY A 212 8.73 -3.08 -17.34
C GLY A 212 9.28 -3.72 -16.05
N CYS A 213 10.47 -3.27 -15.66
CA CYS A 213 11.17 -3.76 -14.46
C CYS A 213 11.20 -2.71 -13.34
N GLY A 214 10.12 -1.93 -13.20
CA GLY A 214 9.86 -1.20 -11.96
C GLY A 214 9.63 -2.17 -10.79
N VAL A 215 9.32 -1.65 -9.61
CA VAL A 215 9.17 -2.46 -8.39
C VAL A 215 8.23 -3.67 -8.57
N MET A 216 7.13 -3.52 -9.31
CA MET A 216 6.18 -4.62 -9.57
C MET A 216 6.79 -5.70 -10.48
N GLY A 217 7.44 -5.30 -11.58
CA GLY A 217 8.11 -6.23 -12.50
C GLY A 217 9.25 -6.98 -11.83
N LEU A 218 10.08 -6.27 -11.05
CA LEU A 218 11.17 -6.89 -10.28
C LEU A 218 10.64 -7.85 -9.21
N SER A 219 9.58 -7.49 -8.50
CA SER A 219 8.91 -8.39 -7.53
C SER A 219 8.37 -9.65 -8.20
N THR A 220 7.79 -9.51 -9.41
CA THR A 220 7.30 -10.64 -10.20
C THR A 220 8.46 -11.54 -10.66
N ILE A 221 9.56 -10.96 -11.17
CA ILE A 221 10.77 -11.70 -11.56
C ILE A 221 11.33 -12.47 -10.37
N ALA A 222 11.49 -11.82 -9.21
CA ALA A 222 11.98 -12.44 -8.00
C ALA A 222 11.08 -13.62 -7.54
N ALA A 223 9.76 -13.43 -7.54
CA ALA A 223 8.79 -14.47 -7.19
C ALA A 223 8.84 -15.65 -8.19
N LEU A 224 8.87 -15.38 -9.50
CA LEU A 224 8.97 -16.40 -10.53
C LEU A 224 10.26 -17.21 -10.39
N LYS A 225 11.39 -16.56 -10.14
CA LYS A 225 12.68 -17.26 -9.96
C LYS A 225 12.76 -18.04 -8.65
N ALA A 226 12.10 -17.57 -7.60
CA ALA A 226 12.02 -18.31 -6.33
C ALA A 226 11.15 -19.58 -6.46
N LEU A 227 10.04 -19.51 -7.20
CA LEU A 227 9.14 -20.64 -7.41
C LEU A 227 9.61 -21.58 -8.53
N HIS A 228 10.22 -21.05 -9.57
CA HIS A 228 10.59 -21.74 -10.81
C HIS A 228 11.99 -21.32 -11.26
N PRO A 229 13.07 -21.75 -10.56
CA PRO A 229 14.45 -21.29 -10.82
C PRO A 229 14.94 -21.55 -12.24
N ASP A 230 14.49 -22.66 -12.85
CA ASP A 230 14.92 -23.09 -14.18
C ASP A 230 14.16 -22.41 -15.34
N THR A 231 13.09 -21.66 -15.04
CA THR A 231 12.30 -20.99 -16.06
C THR A 231 13.11 -19.89 -16.74
N ARG A 232 13.11 -19.87 -18.08
CA ARG A 232 13.70 -18.79 -18.84
C ARG A 232 12.83 -17.54 -18.75
N LEU A 233 13.40 -16.46 -18.17
CA LEU A 233 12.73 -15.16 -18.07
C LEU A 233 13.44 -14.14 -18.96
N ILE A 234 12.69 -13.43 -19.78
CA ILE A 234 13.15 -12.28 -20.57
C ILE A 234 12.57 -11.03 -19.91
N ALA A 235 13.43 -10.09 -19.54
CA ALA A 235 13.04 -8.77 -19.03
C ALA A 235 13.21 -7.72 -20.12
N VAL A 236 12.16 -6.91 -20.33
CA VAL A 236 12.18 -5.78 -21.26
C VAL A 236 12.09 -4.50 -20.45
N GLU A 237 13.18 -3.73 -20.45
CA GLU A 237 13.30 -2.50 -19.65
C GLU A 237 14.16 -1.48 -20.36
N ILE A 238 13.79 -0.20 -20.27
CA ILE A 238 14.53 0.92 -20.88
C ILE A 238 15.52 1.55 -19.90
N ASP A 239 15.27 1.45 -18.60
CA ASP A 239 16.16 1.98 -17.57
C ASP A 239 17.32 1.02 -17.31
N PRO A 240 18.58 1.49 -17.43
CA PRO A 240 19.75 0.62 -17.25
C PRO A 240 19.89 0.05 -15.83
N PHE A 241 19.50 0.81 -14.79
CA PHE A 241 19.55 0.34 -13.40
C PHE A 241 18.55 -0.79 -13.17
N HIS A 242 17.30 -0.61 -13.56
CA HIS A 242 16.28 -1.64 -13.45
C HIS A 242 16.60 -2.88 -14.29
N SER A 243 17.16 -2.69 -15.49
CA SER A 243 17.65 -3.79 -16.32
C SER A 243 18.74 -4.61 -15.63
N GLN A 244 19.66 -3.95 -14.92
CA GLN A 244 20.71 -4.64 -14.17
C GLN A 244 20.13 -5.43 -12.99
N VAL A 245 19.22 -4.84 -12.21
CA VAL A 245 18.56 -5.53 -11.11
C VAL A 245 17.77 -6.76 -11.61
N ALA A 246 17.09 -6.64 -12.76
CA ALA A 246 16.39 -7.79 -13.36
C ALA A 246 17.35 -8.94 -13.70
N ARG A 247 18.56 -8.63 -14.23
CA ARG A 247 19.62 -9.64 -14.47
C ARG A 247 20.11 -10.26 -13.17
N ASP A 248 20.32 -9.44 -12.14
CA ASP A 248 20.79 -9.92 -10.82
C ASP A 248 19.76 -10.88 -10.20
N PHE A 249 18.47 -10.73 -10.52
CA PHE A 249 17.42 -11.67 -10.17
C PHE A 249 17.30 -12.87 -11.13
N GLY A 250 18.14 -12.97 -12.16
CA GLY A 250 18.23 -14.10 -13.07
C GLY A 250 17.34 -14.01 -14.31
N ALA A 251 16.89 -12.81 -14.71
CA ALA A 251 16.29 -12.58 -16.03
C ALA A 251 17.37 -12.28 -17.09
N TYR A 252 16.97 -12.42 -18.37
CA TYR A 252 17.80 -12.09 -19.54
C TYR A 252 17.39 -10.75 -20.13
#